data_1a1238782e31189155c3fb2f8dac86e0
#
_entry.id   1a1238782e31189155c3fb2f8dac86e0
#
_cell.length_a   1.000
_cell.length_b   1.000
_cell.length_c   1.000
_cell.angle_alpha   90.00
_cell.angle_beta   90.00
_cell.angle_gamma   90.00
#
_symmetry.space_group_name_H-M   'P 1'
#
loop_
_entity.id
_entity.type
_entity.pdbx_description
1 polymer ?
#
loop_
_entity_poly.entity_id
_entity_poly.type
_entity_poly.pdbx_seq_one_letter_code
_entity_poly.pdbx_strand_id
1 'polypeptide(L)'
;MRTLVGFSLNFWAKTDKKADKNDNLDTINRVIYMAINYGKIKYLKTCATTKDLPDENLPEIVLAGRSNVGKSSLVNALGGNKKLARVSQTPGKTQQIIYFDMDSQAILADLPGYGFSKASKDKSRGFSELCDNYFKVRKGIDLVLLLIDIRHEPSNDDIGMLNYLNSMGLPYFLVFTKCDKLSAQQVRKQLQMMSNSLDFAEDARVFAVSSSETNPQKSGINDLKQALSDEVCK
;
A
#
# COMPACT_ATOMS: atom_id res chain seq x y z
N MET A 1 -11.18 -4.68 -23.98
CA MET A 1 -11.45 -5.43 -22.73
C MET A 1 -10.08 -5.70 -22.14
N ARG A 2 -9.63 -4.87 -21.16
CA ARG A 2 -8.33 -5.10 -20.50
C ARG A 2 -8.48 -6.32 -19.60
N THR A 3 -7.71 -7.35 -19.88
CA THR A 3 -7.63 -8.54 -19.03
C THR A 3 -6.77 -8.15 -17.84
N LEU A 4 -7.29 -8.23 -16.61
CA LEU A 4 -6.53 -8.02 -15.37
C LEU A 4 -5.48 -9.13 -15.24
N VAL A 5 -4.35 -8.96 -15.88
CA VAL A 5 -3.17 -9.83 -15.72
C VAL A 5 -2.49 -9.41 -14.44
N GLY A 6 -2.43 -10.29 -13.45
CA GLY A 6 -1.85 -10.00 -12.12
C GLY A 6 -2.87 -9.94 -10.98
N PHE A 7 -4.13 -10.18 -11.26
CA PHE A 7 -5.12 -10.39 -10.21
C PHE A 7 -4.85 -11.74 -9.55
N SER A 8 -4.30 -11.76 -8.35
CA SER A 8 -4.29 -13.00 -7.54
C SER A 8 -5.73 -13.35 -7.15
N LEU A 9 -6.45 -13.97 -8.12
CA LEU A 9 -7.78 -14.54 -7.92
C LEU A 9 -7.77 -15.76 -6.99
N ASN A 10 -6.61 -16.14 -6.45
CA ASN A 10 -6.47 -17.21 -5.45
C ASN A 10 -7.29 -16.96 -4.18
N PHE A 11 -7.79 -15.75 -4.00
CA PHE A 11 -8.66 -15.41 -2.90
C PHE A 11 -10.04 -16.12 -2.96
N TRP A 12 -10.48 -16.59 -4.16
CA TRP A 12 -11.84 -17.16 -4.35
C TRP A 12 -11.91 -18.42 -5.20
N ALA A 13 -10.82 -18.94 -5.73
CA ALA A 13 -10.81 -20.18 -6.50
C ALA A 13 -10.02 -21.27 -5.76
N LYS A 14 -10.73 -22.28 -5.24
CA LYS A 14 -10.14 -23.58 -4.98
C LYS A 14 -9.74 -24.17 -6.34
N THR A 15 -8.46 -24.30 -6.59
CA THR A 15 -7.97 -25.18 -7.65
C THR A 15 -6.91 -26.10 -7.07
N ASP A 16 -7.27 -27.38 -6.97
CA ASP A 16 -6.33 -28.48 -6.77
C ASP A 16 -5.31 -28.50 -7.92
N LYS A 17 -4.06 -28.18 -7.61
CA LYS A 17 -2.90 -28.63 -8.41
C LYS A 17 -1.85 -29.19 -7.47
N LYS A 18 -1.57 -30.47 -7.65
CA LYS A 18 -0.45 -31.19 -7.04
C LYS A 18 0.86 -30.50 -7.47
N ALA A 19 1.62 -30.01 -6.50
CA ALA A 19 2.97 -29.51 -6.71
C ALA A 19 3.97 -30.67 -6.81
N ASP A 20 4.85 -30.60 -7.78
CA ASP A 20 5.96 -31.51 -7.97
C ASP A 20 7.03 -31.27 -6.88
N LYS A 21 7.58 -32.37 -6.33
CA LYS A 21 8.26 -32.35 -5.03
C LYS A 21 9.77 -32.11 -5.07
N ASN A 22 10.40 -31.85 -6.21
CA ASN A 22 11.87 -31.88 -6.30
C ASN A 22 12.61 -30.54 -6.57
N ASP A 23 11.89 -29.43 -6.88
CA ASP A 23 12.56 -28.12 -7.10
C ASP A 23 12.54 -27.21 -5.87
N ASN A 24 12.16 -27.75 -4.70
CA ASN A 24 11.70 -26.93 -3.59
C ASN A 24 12.79 -26.52 -2.57
N LEU A 25 13.89 -27.24 -2.43
CA LEU A 25 14.80 -27.02 -1.29
C LEU A 25 15.70 -25.78 -1.46
N ASP A 26 16.22 -25.53 -2.64
CA ASP A 26 17.06 -24.36 -2.88
C ASP A 26 16.24 -23.06 -3.00
N THR A 27 15.05 -23.14 -3.58
CA THR A 27 14.09 -22.01 -3.64
C THR A 27 13.52 -21.71 -2.26
N ILE A 28 13.17 -22.74 -1.47
CA ILE A 28 12.69 -22.59 -0.10
C ILE A 28 13.77 -22.00 0.82
N ASN A 29 15.02 -22.44 0.71
CA ASN A 29 16.12 -21.88 1.50
C ASN A 29 16.46 -20.43 1.12
N ARG A 30 16.36 -20.05 -0.16
CA ARG A 30 16.50 -18.65 -0.57
C ARG A 30 15.37 -17.76 -0.06
N VAL A 31 14.10 -18.25 -0.09
CA VAL A 31 12.93 -17.51 0.40
C VAL A 31 12.94 -17.37 1.92
N ILE A 32 13.45 -18.36 2.67
CA ILE A 32 13.51 -18.32 4.15
C ILE A 32 14.53 -17.28 4.64
N TYR A 33 15.60 -17.00 3.88
CA TYR A 33 16.65 -16.06 4.30
C TYR A 33 16.34 -14.58 4.02
N MET A 34 15.30 -14.26 3.23
CA MET A 34 15.02 -12.90 2.77
C MET A 34 13.59 -12.38 3.04
N ALA A 35 12.73 -13.16 3.68
CA ALA A 35 11.38 -12.71 3.97
C ALA A 35 11.34 -11.77 5.17
N ILE A 36 10.74 -10.59 5.00
CA ILE A 36 10.52 -9.63 6.09
C ILE A 36 9.72 -10.29 7.21
N ASN A 37 10.24 -10.26 8.43
CA ASN A 37 9.47 -10.65 9.61
C ASN A 37 8.55 -9.50 10.03
N TYR A 38 7.33 -9.52 9.52
CA TYR A 38 6.34 -8.48 9.77
C TYR A 38 5.99 -8.27 11.25
N GLY A 39 6.17 -9.30 12.10
CA GLY A 39 6.00 -9.17 13.56
C GLY A 39 7.04 -8.29 14.24
N LYS A 40 8.15 -7.99 13.56
CA LYS A 40 9.20 -7.10 14.04
C LYS A 40 9.06 -5.66 13.56
N ILE A 41 8.02 -5.32 12.82
CA ILE A 41 7.78 -3.93 12.43
C ILE A 41 7.67 -3.07 13.69
N LYS A 42 8.44 -2.01 13.73
CA LYS A 42 8.45 -1.06 14.85
C LYS A 42 8.48 0.38 14.36
N TYR A 43 7.97 1.29 15.17
CA TYR A 43 8.09 2.73 14.94
C TYR A 43 9.58 3.12 14.87
N LEU A 44 9.95 3.91 13.87
CA LEU A 44 11.31 4.41 13.68
C LEU A 44 11.40 5.88 14.08
N LYS A 45 10.70 6.76 13.37
CA LYS A 45 10.68 8.20 13.66
C LYS A 45 9.49 8.90 13.01
N THR A 46 9.27 10.14 13.41
CA THR A 46 8.30 11.06 12.81
C THR A 46 9.02 12.29 12.27
N CYS A 47 8.73 12.66 11.03
CA CYS A 47 9.36 13.79 10.35
C CYS A 47 8.31 14.86 10.04
N ALA A 48 8.53 16.07 10.54
CA ALA A 48 7.67 17.23 10.25
C ALA A 48 8.11 17.95 8.97
N THR A 49 9.35 17.78 8.56
CA THR A 49 9.94 18.38 7.36
C THR A 49 10.75 17.36 6.59
N THR A 50 11.04 17.66 5.33
CA THR A 50 11.91 16.82 4.49
C THR A 50 13.39 16.84 4.90
N LYS A 51 13.78 17.74 5.80
CA LYS A 51 15.15 17.77 6.35
C LYS A 51 15.41 16.69 7.41
N ASP A 52 14.32 16.16 7.99
CA ASP A 52 14.38 15.18 9.08
C ASP A 52 14.25 13.73 8.57
N LEU A 53 14.20 13.51 7.25
CA LEU A 53 14.03 12.17 6.69
C LEU A 53 15.18 11.23 7.12
N PRO A 54 14.92 9.93 7.30
CA PRO A 54 15.99 8.96 7.55
C PRO A 54 16.88 8.79 6.31
N ASP A 55 18.09 8.27 6.50
CA ASP A 55 19.02 7.97 5.41
C ASP A 55 18.44 6.93 4.44
N GLU A 56 18.83 7.01 3.16
CA GLU A 56 18.40 6.11 2.08
C GLU A 56 19.26 4.84 2.02
N ASN A 57 19.36 4.11 3.15
CA ASN A 57 20.22 2.93 3.26
C ASN A 57 19.47 1.60 3.09
N LEU A 58 18.13 1.64 3.08
CA LEU A 58 17.26 0.49 2.95
C LEU A 58 16.19 0.77 1.90
N PRO A 59 15.64 -0.26 1.25
CA PRO A 59 14.48 -0.12 0.37
C PRO A 59 13.34 0.62 1.06
N GLU A 60 12.74 1.57 0.36
CA GLU A 60 11.68 2.41 0.90
C GLU A 60 10.31 2.14 0.25
N ILE A 61 9.37 1.73 1.09
CA ILE A 61 7.96 1.52 0.72
C ILE A 61 7.16 2.70 1.26
N VAL A 62 6.38 3.35 0.40
CA VAL A 62 5.61 4.55 0.74
C VAL A 62 4.12 4.25 0.75
N LEU A 63 3.40 4.64 1.82
CA LEU A 63 1.94 4.62 1.86
C LEU A 63 1.39 5.97 1.43
N ALA A 64 0.68 5.98 0.32
CA ALA A 64 -0.07 7.14 -0.17
C ALA A 64 -1.57 6.84 -0.20
N GLY A 65 -2.41 7.85 0.01
CA GLY A 65 -3.86 7.68 -0.02
C GLY A 65 -4.58 8.78 0.74
N ARG A 66 -5.88 8.90 0.49
CA ARG A 66 -6.73 9.92 1.14
C ARG A 66 -6.72 9.79 2.67
N SER A 67 -7.07 10.90 3.33
CA SER A 67 -7.37 10.86 4.76
C SER A 67 -8.45 9.82 5.06
N ASN A 68 -8.24 9.01 6.10
CA ASN A 68 -9.15 7.92 6.53
C ASN A 68 -9.35 6.79 5.49
N VAL A 69 -8.50 6.66 4.48
CA VAL A 69 -8.53 5.51 3.55
C VAL A 69 -8.13 4.20 4.23
N GLY A 70 -7.34 4.24 5.29
CA GLY A 70 -6.92 3.08 6.07
C GLY A 70 -5.42 2.83 6.14
N LYS A 71 -4.56 3.84 5.84
CA LYS A 71 -3.10 3.71 5.87
C LYS A 71 -2.58 3.18 7.22
N SER A 72 -2.85 3.88 8.32
CA SER A 72 -2.41 3.45 9.66
C SER A 72 -3.04 2.11 10.10
N SER A 73 -4.25 1.79 9.62
CA SER A 73 -4.86 0.48 9.85
C SER A 73 -4.12 -0.62 9.09
N LEU A 74 -3.65 -0.33 7.87
CA LEU A 74 -2.84 -1.27 7.09
C LEU A 74 -1.49 -1.52 7.77
N VAL A 75 -0.81 -0.49 8.28
CA VAL A 75 0.43 -0.65 9.06
C VAL A 75 0.23 -1.58 10.25
N ASN A 76 -0.86 -1.39 10.99
CA ASN A 76 -1.22 -2.24 12.12
C ASN A 76 -1.49 -3.70 11.69
N ALA A 77 -2.16 -3.90 10.57
CA ALA A 77 -2.46 -5.23 10.02
C ALA A 77 -1.19 -5.94 9.50
N LEU A 78 -0.30 -5.21 8.83
CA LEU A 78 1.00 -5.72 8.41
C LEU A 78 1.84 -6.17 9.60
N GLY A 79 1.94 -5.35 10.64
CA GLY A 79 2.70 -5.67 11.85
C GLY A 79 2.00 -6.63 12.83
N GLY A 80 0.75 -6.99 12.58
CA GLY A 80 -0.04 -7.80 13.53
C GLY A 80 -0.22 -7.13 14.90
N ASN A 81 -0.06 -5.81 14.98
CA ASN A 81 -0.08 -5.04 16.22
C ASN A 81 -0.99 -3.80 16.09
N LYS A 82 -2.15 -3.83 16.76
CA LYS A 82 -3.16 -2.76 16.70
C LYS A 82 -2.69 -1.41 17.29
N LYS A 83 -1.53 -1.38 17.96
CA LYS A 83 -0.97 -0.17 18.59
C LYS A 83 0.28 0.34 17.87
N LEU A 84 0.70 -0.26 16.77
CA LEU A 84 1.91 0.11 16.04
C LEU A 84 1.77 1.52 15.44
N ALA A 85 0.69 1.77 14.72
CA ALA A 85 0.34 3.08 14.20
C ALA A 85 -0.94 3.62 14.87
N ARG A 86 -0.96 4.92 15.18
CA ARG A 86 -2.15 5.57 15.75
C ARG A 86 -3.20 5.78 14.66
N VAL A 87 -4.35 5.13 14.81
CA VAL A 87 -5.49 5.33 13.91
C VAL A 87 -6.26 6.56 14.39
N SER A 88 -6.25 7.64 13.61
CA SER A 88 -7.03 8.85 13.89
C SER A 88 -8.33 8.84 13.10
N GLN A 89 -9.44 9.08 13.79
CA GLN A 89 -10.74 9.31 13.13
C GLN A 89 -10.94 10.76 12.69
N THR A 90 -10.11 11.69 13.21
CA THR A 90 -10.22 13.11 12.88
C THR A 90 -9.37 13.41 11.65
N PRO A 91 -9.98 13.87 10.52
CA PRO A 91 -9.25 14.20 9.32
C PRO A 91 -8.32 15.41 9.53
N GLY A 92 -7.16 15.41 8.84
CA GLY A 92 -6.23 16.56 8.82
C GLY A 92 -5.29 16.67 10.04
N LYS A 93 -5.26 15.69 10.96
CA LYS A 93 -4.36 15.74 12.14
C LYS A 93 -2.92 15.34 11.84
N THR A 94 -2.65 14.49 10.86
CA THR A 94 -1.29 14.04 10.56
C THR A 94 -0.74 14.88 9.42
N GLN A 95 0.02 15.91 9.76
CA GLN A 95 0.82 16.70 8.84
C GLN A 95 2.29 16.27 8.86
N GLN A 96 2.57 15.04 9.27
CA GLN A 96 3.90 14.50 9.48
C GLN A 96 4.03 13.17 8.77
N ILE A 97 5.23 12.85 8.31
CA ILE A 97 5.57 11.54 7.76
C ILE A 97 5.99 10.65 8.92
N ILE A 98 5.41 9.46 9.01
CA ILE A 98 5.73 8.50 10.05
C ILE A 98 6.47 7.32 9.43
N TYR A 99 7.66 7.04 9.93
CA TYR A 99 8.50 5.96 9.47
C TYR A 99 8.45 4.76 10.41
N PHE A 100 8.43 3.58 9.81
CA PHE A 100 8.51 2.29 10.48
C PHE A 100 9.68 1.48 9.90
N ASP A 101 10.46 0.85 10.77
CA ASP A 101 11.47 -0.14 10.41
C ASP A 101 10.78 -1.48 10.18
N MET A 102 11.04 -2.11 9.06
CA MET A 102 10.51 -3.42 8.67
C MET A 102 11.58 -4.50 8.81
N ASP A 103 11.89 -4.91 10.05
CA ASP A 103 12.88 -5.97 10.37
C ASP A 103 14.30 -5.63 9.86
N SER A 104 14.67 -4.36 9.81
CA SER A 104 15.94 -3.85 9.26
C SER A 104 16.23 -4.27 7.80
N GLN A 105 15.19 -4.62 7.04
CA GLN A 105 15.29 -4.99 5.63
C GLN A 105 14.66 -3.92 4.72
N ALA A 106 13.70 -3.15 5.21
CA ALA A 106 13.07 -2.04 4.51
C ALA A 106 12.58 -0.99 5.49
N ILE A 107 12.23 0.17 4.99
CA ILE A 107 11.50 1.21 5.73
C ILE A 107 10.14 1.46 5.10
N LEU A 108 9.14 1.71 5.93
CA LEU A 108 7.80 2.03 5.51
C LEU A 108 7.48 3.47 5.90
N ALA A 109 7.17 4.33 4.93
CA ALA A 109 6.81 5.73 5.13
C ALA A 109 5.29 5.92 5.03
N ASP A 110 4.60 6.24 6.13
CA ASP A 110 3.17 6.62 6.14
C ASP A 110 3.06 8.13 5.91
N LEU A 111 2.71 8.53 4.67
CA LEU A 111 2.55 9.93 4.30
C LEU A 111 1.23 10.51 4.85
N PRO A 112 1.17 11.84 5.07
CA PRO A 112 -0.08 12.53 5.34
C PRO A 112 -1.14 12.21 4.29
N GLY A 113 -2.39 11.96 4.74
CA GLY A 113 -3.49 11.71 3.81
C GLY A 113 -3.86 12.97 3.03
N TYR A 114 -4.01 12.85 1.71
CA TYR A 114 -4.50 13.93 0.85
C TYR A 114 -6.03 14.10 0.91
N GLY A 115 -6.57 15.14 0.25
CA GLY A 115 -8.01 15.37 0.10
C GLY A 115 -8.69 16.10 1.25
N PHE A 116 -7.97 16.68 2.22
CA PHE A 116 -8.54 17.35 3.38
C PHE A 116 -8.07 18.80 3.56
N SER A 117 -7.90 19.56 2.49
CA SER A 117 -7.61 21.00 2.59
C SER A 117 -8.90 21.82 2.43
N LYS A 118 -9.51 22.24 3.55
CA LYS A 118 -10.54 23.27 3.56
C LYS A 118 -9.97 24.70 3.28
N ALA A 119 -8.66 24.84 3.19
CA ALA A 119 -7.98 26.13 3.13
C ALA A 119 -7.20 26.25 1.81
N SER A 120 -7.88 26.57 0.77
CA SER A 120 -7.49 27.44 -0.35
C SER A 120 -8.11 26.96 -1.66
N LYS A 121 -8.89 27.86 -2.27
CA LYS A 121 -9.52 27.69 -3.59
C LYS A 121 -8.49 27.60 -4.73
N ASP A 122 -7.19 27.77 -4.45
CA ASP A 122 -6.12 27.86 -5.47
C ASP A 122 -5.15 26.66 -5.53
N LYS A 123 -5.31 25.62 -4.67
CA LYS A 123 -4.46 24.43 -4.76
C LYS A 123 -5.17 23.36 -5.57
N SER A 124 -4.95 23.39 -6.87
CA SER A 124 -5.37 22.38 -7.86
C SER A 124 -4.74 20.99 -7.66
N ARG A 125 -4.02 20.78 -6.56
CA ARG A 125 -3.44 19.51 -6.16
C ARG A 125 -3.83 19.24 -4.71
N GLY A 126 -4.67 18.25 -4.46
CA GLY A 126 -5.11 17.83 -3.12
C GLY A 126 -4.00 17.27 -2.22
N PHE A 127 -2.73 17.56 -2.55
CA PHE A 127 -1.53 17.16 -1.82
C PHE A 127 -1.18 18.19 -0.75
N SER A 128 -0.74 17.70 0.43
CA SER A 128 -0.04 18.59 1.34
C SER A 128 1.33 18.95 0.74
N GLU A 129 1.78 20.17 0.99
CA GLU A 129 3.11 20.65 0.56
C GLU A 129 4.24 19.69 1.00
N LEU A 130 4.08 19.07 2.17
CA LEU A 130 5.03 18.09 2.68
C LEU A 130 5.12 16.84 1.77
N CYS A 131 3.97 16.30 1.30
CA CYS A 131 3.97 15.16 0.38
C CYS A 131 4.61 15.50 -0.95
N ASP A 132 4.28 16.67 -1.53
CA ASP A 132 4.86 17.11 -2.78
C ASP A 132 6.39 17.30 -2.66
N ASN A 133 6.86 17.95 -1.58
CA ASN A 133 8.27 18.08 -1.29
C ASN A 133 8.96 16.75 -1.03
N TYR A 134 8.28 15.80 -0.34
CA TYR A 134 8.81 14.47 -0.11
C TYR A 134 9.14 13.74 -1.43
N PHE A 135 8.20 13.63 -2.34
CA PHE A 135 8.43 12.97 -3.63
C PHE A 135 9.48 13.67 -4.50
N LYS A 136 9.67 14.99 -4.34
CA LYS A 136 10.71 15.75 -5.07
C LYS A 136 12.11 15.48 -4.55
N VAL A 137 12.30 15.36 -3.23
CA VAL A 137 13.63 15.22 -2.61
C VAL A 137 14.04 13.77 -2.44
N ARG A 138 13.08 12.84 -2.20
CA ARG A 138 13.36 11.43 -1.97
C ARG A 138 13.60 10.71 -3.29
N LYS A 139 14.81 10.19 -3.48
CA LYS A 139 15.23 9.51 -4.74
C LYS A 139 15.13 8.00 -4.67
N GLY A 140 15.30 7.43 -3.48
CA GLY A 140 15.31 5.99 -3.24
C GLY A 140 13.94 5.41 -2.87
N ILE A 141 12.86 5.79 -3.59
CA ILE A 141 11.55 5.17 -3.40
C ILE A 141 11.46 3.92 -4.26
N ASP A 142 11.41 2.75 -3.61
CA ASP A 142 11.35 1.46 -4.32
C ASP A 142 9.92 1.07 -4.68
N LEU A 143 8.93 1.47 -3.86
CA LEU A 143 7.54 1.13 -4.11
C LEU A 143 6.59 2.12 -3.44
N VAL A 144 5.51 2.47 -4.12
CA VAL A 144 4.38 3.22 -3.54
C VAL A 144 3.16 2.31 -3.42
N LEU A 145 2.60 2.18 -2.22
CA LEU A 145 1.28 1.58 -2.02
C LEU A 145 0.24 2.69 -2.11
N LEU A 146 -0.47 2.76 -3.23
CA LEU A 146 -1.57 3.71 -3.43
C LEU A 146 -2.86 3.08 -2.89
N LEU A 147 -3.31 3.57 -1.73
CA LEU A 147 -4.51 3.07 -1.05
C LEU A 147 -5.75 3.80 -1.54
N ILE A 148 -6.77 3.03 -1.94
CA ILE A 148 -8.08 3.54 -2.40
C ILE A 148 -9.18 2.80 -1.64
N ASP A 149 -10.21 3.52 -1.19
CA ASP A 149 -11.37 2.91 -0.52
C ASP A 149 -12.30 2.25 -1.55
N ILE A 150 -12.39 0.91 -1.53
CA ILE A 150 -13.15 0.13 -2.52
C ILE A 150 -14.66 0.43 -2.53
N ARG A 151 -15.19 1.05 -1.48
CA ARG A 151 -16.62 1.31 -1.33
C ARG A 151 -17.15 2.43 -2.23
N HIS A 152 -16.25 3.26 -2.75
CA HIS A 152 -16.57 4.47 -3.52
C HIS A 152 -15.84 4.47 -4.86
N GLU A 153 -16.32 5.23 -5.80
CA GLU A 153 -15.57 5.54 -7.02
C GLU A 153 -14.28 6.30 -6.66
N PRO A 154 -13.19 6.13 -7.45
CA PRO A 154 -11.98 6.89 -7.25
C PRO A 154 -12.27 8.39 -7.30
N SER A 155 -11.77 9.12 -6.32
CA SER A 155 -11.92 10.57 -6.33
C SER A 155 -10.92 11.21 -7.32
N ASN A 156 -11.15 12.47 -7.67
CA ASN A 156 -10.20 13.24 -8.48
C ASN A 156 -8.80 13.29 -7.84
N ASP A 157 -8.72 13.28 -6.50
CA ASP A 157 -7.44 13.23 -5.79
C ASP A 157 -6.75 11.86 -5.96
N ASP A 158 -7.50 10.75 -5.96
CA ASP A 158 -6.96 9.40 -6.19
C ASP A 158 -6.43 9.27 -7.62
N ILE A 159 -7.21 9.76 -8.60
CA ILE A 159 -6.80 9.81 -10.01
C ILE A 159 -5.57 10.71 -10.19
N GLY A 160 -5.57 11.89 -9.54
CA GLY A 160 -4.44 12.83 -9.57
C GLY A 160 -3.15 12.22 -9.03
N MET A 161 -3.24 11.45 -7.91
CA MET A 161 -2.09 10.74 -7.34
C MET A 161 -1.58 9.66 -8.31
N LEU A 162 -2.47 8.85 -8.87
CA LEU A 162 -2.08 7.82 -9.82
C LEU A 162 -1.35 8.42 -11.05
N ASN A 163 -1.92 9.48 -11.63
CA ASN A 163 -1.29 10.20 -12.74
C ASN A 163 0.08 10.80 -12.36
N TYR A 164 0.21 11.28 -11.12
CA TYR A 164 1.48 11.79 -10.61
C TYR A 164 2.52 10.66 -10.53
N LEU A 165 2.18 9.50 -9.96
CA LEU A 165 3.09 8.34 -9.87
C LEU A 165 3.52 7.87 -11.27
N ASN A 166 2.58 7.77 -12.22
CA ASN A 166 2.86 7.44 -13.62
C ASN A 166 3.84 8.45 -14.24
N SER A 167 3.60 9.76 -14.03
CA SER A 167 4.45 10.81 -14.60
C SER A 167 5.87 10.84 -14.03
N MET A 168 6.04 10.39 -12.79
CA MET A 168 7.33 10.27 -12.12
C MET A 168 8.04 8.94 -12.39
N GLY A 169 7.39 7.99 -13.07
CA GLY A 169 7.91 6.63 -13.30
C GLY A 169 8.12 5.84 -12.01
N LEU A 170 7.39 6.17 -10.94
CA LEU A 170 7.52 5.48 -9.67
C LEU A 170 6.76 4.15 -9.69
N PRO A 171 7.37 3.03 -9.27
CA PRO A 171 6.67 1.76 -9.15
C PRO A 171 5.59 1.84 -8.07
N TYR A 172 4.43 1.25 -8.31
CA TYR A 172 3.35 1.25 -7.35
C TYR A 172 2.51 -0.02 -7.38
N PHE A 173 1.89 -0.33 -6.23
CA PHE A 173 0.78 -1.26 -6.12
C PHE A 173 -0.51 -0.49 -5.82
N LEU A 174 -1.62 -0.90 -6.44
CA LEU A 174 -2.96 -0.42 -6.09
C LEU A 174 -3.50 -1.29 -4.95
N VAL A 175 -3.83 -0.66 -3.83
CA VAL A 175 -4.33 -1.36 -2.64
C VAL A 175 -5.74 -0.89 -2.31
N PHE A 176 -6.75 -1.67 -2.70
CA PHE A 176 -8.15 -1.39 -2.39
C PHE A 176 -8.46 -1.84 -0.96
N THR A 177 -8.77 -0.86 -0.10
CA THR A 177 -9.00 -1.08 1.33
C THR A 177 -10.48 -1.26 1.66
N LYS A 178 -10.77 -1.73 2.89
CA LYS A 178 -12.12 -1.86 3.47
C LYS A 178 -13.02 -2.88 2.75
N CYS A 179 -12.42 -3.91 2.18
CA CYS A 179 -13.15 -4.97 1.47
C CYS A 179 -14.13 -5.74 2.37
N ASP A 180 -13.92 -5.74 3.69
CA ASP A 180 -14.83 -6.31 4.69
C ASP A 180 -16.20 -5.63 4.76
N LYS A 181 -16.34 -4.45 4.19
CA LYS A 181 -17.61 -3.69 4.14
C LYS A 181 -18.49 -4.06 2.95
N LEU A 182 -18.03 -4.95 2.08
CA LEU A 182 -18.70 -5.40 0.87
C LEU A 182 -18.80 -6.91 0.81
N SER A 183 -19.85 -7.43 0.18
CA SER A 183 -19.90 -8.86 -0.16
C SER A 183 -18.88 -9.20 -1.26
N ALA A 184 -18.51 -10.46 -1.39
CA ALA A 184 -17.60 -10.93 -2.42
C ALA A 184 -18.00 -10.52 -3.84
N GLN A 185 -19.28 -10.58 -4.14
CA GLN A 185 -19.82 -10.16 -5.43
C GLN A 185 -19.66 -8.65 -5.65
N GLN A 186 -19.92 -7.85 -4.61
CA GLN A 186 -19.72 -6.40 -4.67
C GLN A 186 -18.26 -6.03 -4.83
N VAL A 187 -17.33 -6.72 -4.13
CA VAL A 187 -15.88 -6.52 -4.30
C VAL A 187 -15.49 -6.74 -5.76
N ARG A 188 -15.91 -7.85 -6.38
CA ARG A 188 -15.61 -8.14 -7.80
C ARG A 188 -16.14 -7.05 -8.74
N LYS A 189 -17.38 -6.60 -8.52
CA LYS A 189 -18.00 -5.53 -9.31
C LYS A 189 -17.21 -4.22 -9.17
N GLN A 190 -16.83 -3.85 -7.94
CA GLN A 190 -16.05 -2.64 -7.69
C GLN A 190 -14.66 -2.70 -8.34
N LEU A 191 -13.97 -3.82 -8.21
CA LEU A 191 -12.67 -3.98 -8.86
C LEU A 191 -12.75 -3.85 -10.39
N GLN A 192 -13.78 -4.42 -11.01
CA GLN A 192 -14.02 -4.27 -12.45
C GLN A 192 -14.30 -2.80 -12.82
N MET A 193 -15.09 -2.10 -12.01
CA MET A 193 -15.36 -0.67 -12.22
C MET A 193 -14.08 0.16 -12.08
N MET A 194 -13.27 -0.10 -11.03
CA MET A 194 -12.00 0.58 -10.80
C MET A 194 -11.01 0.37 -11.96
N SER A 195 -10.93 -0.85 -12.50
CA SER A 195 -10.06 -1.13 -13.64
C SER A 195 -10.47 -0.40 -14.93
N ASN A 196 -11.73 -0.03 -15.05
CA ASN A 196 -12.24 0.77 -16.17
C ASN A 196 -12.05 2.29 -15.96
N SER A 197 -11.99 2.72 -14.70
CA SER A 197 -11.97 4.15 -14.33
C SER A 197 -10.57 4.69 -14.06
N LEU A 198 -9.60 3.82 -13.73
CA LEU A 198 -8.23 4.17 -13.42
C LEU A 198 -7.31 3.78 -14.58
N ASP A 199 -6.51 4.72 -15.05
CA ASP A 199 -5.47 4.48 -16.06
C ASP A 199 -4.16 4.10 -15.37
N PHE A 200 -4.04 2.83 -14.98
CA PHE A 200 -2.84 2.30 -14.35
C PHE A 200 -2.03 1.42 -15.31
N ALA A 201 -0.73 1.24 -15.01
CA ALA A 201 0.18 0.43 -15.81
C ALA A 201 -0.32 -1.01 -15.94
N GLU A 202 -0.08 -1.66 -17.10
CA GLU A 202 -0.56 -3.03 -17.36
C GLU A 202 0.04 -4.07 -16.40
N ASP A 203 1.26 -3.82 -15.91
CA ASP A 203 2.00 -4.63 -14.95
C ASP A 203 1.76 -4.25 -13.50
N ALA A 204 0.95 -3.21 -13.23
CA ALA A 204 0.64 -2.79 -11.87
C ALA A 204 -0.08 -3.89 -11.08
N ARG A 205 0.49 -4.26 -9.93
CA ARG A 205 -0.12 -5.26 -9.04
C ARG A 205 -1.27 -4.62 -8.26
N VAL A 206 -2.37 -5.37 -8.15
CA VAL A 206 -3.61 -4.90 -7.52
C VAL A 206 -3.97 -5.82 -6.36
N PHE A 207 -4.25 -5.25 -5.20
CA PHE A 207 -4.61 -5.97 -3.98
C PHE A 207 -5.93 -5.45 -3.41
N ALA A 208 -6.78 -6.36 -2.97
CA ALA A 208 -8.00 -6.05 -2.23
C ALA A 208 -7.81 -6.51 -0.78
N VAL A 209 -7.81 -5.57 0.18
CA VAL A 209 -7.45 -5.87 1.56
C VAL A 209 -8.49 -5.41 2.57
N SER A 210 -8.53 -6.10 3.71
CA SER A 210 -9.23 -5.67 4.91
C SER A 210 -8.29 -5.72 6.12
N SER A 211 -8.07 -4.57 6.74
CA SER A 211 -7.30 -4.47 7.98
C SER A 211 -8.10 -4.84 9.22
N SER A 212 -9.42 -5.01 9.13
CA SER A 212 -10.32 -5.39 10.22
C SER A 212 -10.73 -6.87 10.19
N GLU A 213 -10.51 -7.56 9.05
CA GLU A 213 -10.78 -8.99 8.94
C GLU A 213 -9.75 -9.80 9.73
N THR A 214 -10.24 -10.65 10.63
CA THR A 214 -9.39 -11.47 11.50
C THR A 214 -8.97 -12.79 10.85
N ASN A 215 -9.69 -13.22 9.81
CA ASN A 215 -9.30 -14.39 9.04
C ASN A 215 -8.21 -14.03 8.03
N PRO A 216 -6.96 -14.52 8.21
CA PRO A 216 -5.85 -14.17 7.33
C PRO A 216 -6.08 -14.53 5.85
N GLN A 217 -6.85 -15.61 5.60
CA GLN A 217 -7.18 -16.06 4.24
C GLN A 217 -8.20 -15.15 3.53
N LYS A 218 -8.97 -14.34 4.31
CA LYS A 218 -9.97 -13.41 3.77
C LYS A 218 -9.52 -11.96 3.80
N SER A 219 -8.42 -11.65 4.47
CA SER A 219 -7.96 -10.28 4.64
C SER A 219 -7.22 -9.72 3.44
N GLY A 220 -6.64 -10.56 2.56
CA GLY A 220 -5.72 -10.15 1.48
C GLY A 220 -4.36 -9.62 1.98
N ILE A 221 -4.16 -9.56 3.30
CA ILE A 221 -2.93 -9.03 3.90
C ILE A 221 -1.72 -9.95 3.65
N ASN A 222 -1.92 -11.26 3.65
CA ASN A 222 -0.83 -12.19 3.41
C ASN A 222 -0.31 -12.12 1.97
N ASP A 223 -1.20 -11.97 0.99
CA ASP A 223 -0.81 -11.81 -0.41
C ASP A 223 -0.02 -10.50 -0.60
N LEU A 224 -0.45 -9.42 0.06
CA LEU A 224 0.27 -8.15 0.07
C LEU A 224 1.64 -8.29 0.75
N LYS A 225 1.74 -8.96 1.90
CA LYS A 225 3.02 -9.23 2.58
C LYS A 225 4.00 -9.98 1.68
N GLN A 226 3.55 -11.03 1.02
CA GLN A 226 4.39 -11.78 0.10
C GLN A 226 4.90 -10.88 -1.03
N ALA A 227 4.00 -10.11 -1.64
CA ALA A 227 4.35 -9.18 -2.70
C ALA A 227 5.38 -8.12 -2.28
N LEU A 228 5.26 -7.59 -1.05
CA LEU A 228 6.20 -6.62 -0.50
C LEU A 228 7.56 -7.26 -0.22
N SER A 229 7.60 -8.48 0.30
CA SER A 229 8.85 -9.22 0.50
C SER A 229 9.55 -9.49 -0.82
N ASP A 230 8.81 -9.90 -1.86
CA ASP A 230 9.36 -10.13 -3.20
C ASP A 230 9.95 -8.84 -3.81
N GLU A 231 9.36 -7.68 -3.50
CA GLU A 231 9.83 -6.38 -4.03
C GLU A 231 11.11 -5.90 -3.34
N VAL A 232 11.21 -6.09 -2.03
CA VAL A 232 12.38 -5.71 -1.22
C VAL A 232 13.59 -6.60 -1.50
N CYS A 233 13.37 -7.85 -1.92
CA CYS A 233 14.42 -8.85 -2.15
C CYS A 233 14.96 -8.86 -3.60
N LYS A 234 14.57 -7.89 -4.44
CA LYS A 234 15.13 -7.73 -5.79
C LYS A 234 16.54 -7.17 -5.73
#